data_bcc194f153c4c62d0de7a65ff3963390
#
_entry.id   bcc194f153c4c62d0de7a65ff3963390
#
_cell.length_a   1.000
_cell.length_b   1.000
_cell.length_c   1.000
_cell.angle_alpha   90.00
_cell.angle_beta   90.00
_cell.angle_gamma   90.00
#
_symmetry.space_group_name_H-M   'P 1'
#
loop_
_entity.id
_entity.type
_entity.pdbx_description
1 polymer ?
#
loop_
_entity_poly.entity_id
_entity_poly.type
_entity_poly.pdbx_seq_one_letter_code
_entity_poly.pdbx_strand_id
1 'polypeptide(L)'
;GQGYASIAVSWPQNISGYTWEIFDNVSYIVGNHTFKFGGYLDRENKTQDNSNPNNNGSFSFNGSASGDALADMLLGRAFQYTENSAHLSGALRFYNVAGFAQDQWRATPRLTLTYGVRYEFFQPEKDRAGTISYFNPALFNPAQAATVLPNGQIVPGTQNFGNGIVVGGPNNPYGYELTNSQRVNFSPRVGFAYSLTKDNLTVLRGGFGRFLDRWPQYASSARNNYPFNQSVSIFNTSFSNPAEGALRIFPISLTNFSSPWDIPELQKWSLGVQRQLPSGFLLDMNYVGSHGTHLLMQTDINQPLASAAVVTDGISPNAVRPYPGFAAINSYQTGGNSTYHSLQASLVKRMSNGLSFEGAYTWSKNLDDIATPINSYAPFYLNREIASFDRAHVFTASYVWEIPFAHHLTGFTQKVLDGWQVSGITSIQSGNPLTMVITGDRAGTGGGSQRPNVSGPIPTPHTQYEWFDGSVFSMPAPGTFGNAGRSLIRGPGFFNTDLSFSKRTYIGEKVALQFRAEFFNIFNNTQWSSVGTTVGSGTFGQVTAARDPRITQLGLHLTF
;
A
#
# COMPACT_ATOMS: atom_id res chain seq x y z
N GLY A 1 -25.75 8.63 9.57
CA GLY A 1 -25.62 9.29 10.86
C GLY A 1 -26.12 10.72 10.77
N GLN A 2 -26.50 11.32 11.89
CA GLN A 2 -27.04 12.68 11.97
C GLN A 2 -25.95 13.77 11.85
N GLY A 3 -24.77 13.49 11.28
CA GLY A 3 -23.72 14.47 10.97
C GLY A 3 -22.85 14.92 12.16
N TYR A 4 -22.98 14.30 13.32
CA TYR A 4 -22.11 14.59 14.47
C TYR A 4 -20.77 13.87 14.36
N ALA A 5 -19.71 14.53 14.83
CA ALA A 5 -18.37 13.95 14.87
C ALA A 5 -18.29 12.79 15.88
N SER A 6 -17.53 11.75 15.56
CA SER A 6 -17.19 10.71 16.52
C SER A 6 -16.04 11.17 17.42
N ILE A 7 -16.14 10.91 18.73
CA ILE A 7 -15.02 11.01 19.64
C ILE A 7 -14.33 9.65 19.64
N ALA A 8 -13.21 9.56 18.92
CA ALA A 8 -12.39 8.36 18.92
C ALA A 8 -11.33 8.48 20.02
N VAL A 9 -11.31 7.52 20.94
CA VAL A 9 -10.23 7.40 21.91
C VAL A 9 -9.19 6.44 21.35
N SER A 10 -7.94 6.88 21.25
CA SER A 10 -6.83 5.98 20.94
C SER A 10 -6.69 4.99 22.11
N TRP A 11 -6.87 3.70 21.82
CA TRP A 11 -6.57 2.67 22.82
C TRP A 11 -5.05 2.50 22.92
N PRO A 12 -4.54 2.30 24.15
CA PRO A 12 -3.12 2.04 24.32
C PRO A 12 -2.76 0.73 23.63
N GLN A 13 -1.77 0.80 22.74
CA GLN A 13 -1.18 -0.37 22.09
C GLN A 13 0.29 -0.42 22.48
N ASN A 14 0.69 -1.44 23.23
CA ASN A 14 2.09 -1.70 23.52
C ASN A 14 2.65 -2.64 22.45
N ILE A 15 3.71 -2.19 21.82
CA ILE A 15 4.50 -3.00 20.91
C ILE A 15 5.93 -2.96 21.42
N SER A 16 6.47 -4.10 21.76
CA SER A 16 7.87 -4.25 22.07
C SER A 16 8.45 -5.40 21.26
N GLY A 17 9.67 -5.23 20.83
CA GLY A 17 10.34 -6.25 20.04
C GLY A 17 11.83 -6.04 20.03
N TYR A 18 12.55 -7.12 19.77
CA TYR A 18 13.98 -7.08 19.50
C TYR A 18 14.31 -8.12 18.45
N THR A 19 15.27 -7.76 17.60
CA THR A 19 15.81 -8.61 16.56
C THR A 19 17.27 -8.88 16.85
N TRP A 20 17.66 -10.14 16.82
CA TRP A 20 19.06 -10.56 16.81
C TRP A 20 19.45 -10.85 15.39
N GLU A 21 20.46 -10.15 14.90
CA GLU A 21 21.01 -10.35 13.56
C GLU A 21 22.45 -10.77 13.64
N ILE A 22 22.79 -11.79 12.88
CA ILE A 22 24.18 -12.25 12.67
C ILE A 22 24.36 -12.37 11.16
N PHE A 23 25.34 -11.68 10.63
CA PHE A 23 25.71 -11.80 9.22
C PHE A 23 27.22 -11.71 9.06
N ASP A 24 27.72 -12.43 8.06
CA ASP A 24 29.11 -12.35 7.66
C ASP A 24 29.23 -12.50 6.14
N ASN A 25 30.19 -11.80 5.56
CA ASN A 25 30.46 -11.80 4.13
C ASN A 25 31.96 -11.90 3.89
N VAL A 26 32.36 -12.86 3.08
CA VAL A 26 33.74 -13.07 2.64
C VAL A 26 33.87 -12.75 1.18
N SER A 27 34.90 -11.98 0.81
CA SER A 27 35.28 -11.73 -0.58
C SER A 27 36.66 -12.34 -0.85
N TYR A 28 36.75 -13.11 -1.92
CA TYR A 28 38.00 -13.75 -2.35
C TYR A 28 38.28 -13.38 -3.80
N ILE A 29 39.43 -12.76 -4.04
CA ILE A 29 39.83 -12.28 -5.36
C ILE A 29 40.95 -13.17 -5.88
N VAL A 30 40.75 -13.76 -7.05
CA VAL A 30 41.73 -14.58 -7.74
C VAL A 30 41.68 -14.35 -9.25
N GLY A 31 42.78 -13.86 -9.82
CA GLY A 31 42.82 -13.52 -11.24
C GLY A 31 41.73 -12.50 -11.63
N ASN A 32 40.88 -12.90 -12.55
CA ASN A 32 39.77 -12.08 -13.05
C ASN A 32 38.44 -12.33 -12.34
N HIS A 33 38.45 -13.10 -11.24
CA HIS A 33 37.25 -13.48 -10.48
C HIS A 33 37.24 -12.80 -9.13
N THR A 34 36.04 -12.35 -8.71
CA THR A 34 35.76 -11.87 -7.36
C THR A 34 34.60 -12.70 -6.82
N PHE A 35 34.93 -13.72 -6.05
CA PHE A 35 33.96 -14.54 -5.35
C PHE A 35 33.48 -13.84 -4.09
N LYS A 36 32.16 -13.90 -3.84
CA LYS A 36 31.54 -13.42 -2.60
C LYS A 36 30.64 -14.50 -2.04
N PHE A 37 30.84 -14.80 -0.77
CA PHE A 37 30.02 -15.75 -0.02
C PHE A 37 29.52 -15.06 1.24
N GLY A 38 28.36 -15.41 1.68
CA GLY A 38 27.85 -14.85 2.93
C GLY A 38 26.72 -15.64 3.53
N GLY A 39 26.52 -15.44 4.81
CA GLY A 39 25.45 -16.00 5.61
C GLY A 39 24.70 -14.92 6.37
N TYR A 40 23.45 -15.17 6.63
CA TYR A 40 22.57 -14.30 7.39
C TYR A 40 21.63 -15.14 8.26
N LEU A 41 21.51 -14.77 9.50
CA LEU A 41 20.52 -15.30 10.44
C LEU A 41 19.93 -14.14 11.21
N ASP A 42 18.63 -14.03 11.20
CA ASP A 42 17.92 -13.20 12.16
C ASP A 42 16.95 -14.02 13.02
N ARG A 43 16.66 -13.50 14.19
CA ARG A 43 15.62 -14.00 15.07
C ARG A 43 14.83 -12.85 15.62
N GLU A 44 13.56 -12.80 15.26
CA GLU A 44 12.64 -11.80 15.76
C GLU A 44 11.83 -12.31 16.95
N ASN A 45 11.66 -11.42 17.93
CA ASN A 45 10.75 -11.58 19.04
C ASN A 45 9.93 -10.31 19.14
N LYS A 46 8.62 -10.42 19.03
CA LYS A 46 7.70 -9.29 19.08
C LYS A 46 6.57 -9.59 20.03
N THR A 47 6.40 -8.75 21.03
CA THR A 47 5.19 -8.71 21.85
C THR A 47 4.33 -7.55 21.39
N GLN A 48 3.07 -7.81 21.13
CA GLN A 48 2.15 -6.81 20.63
C GLN A 48 0.77 -7.03 21.23
N ASP A 49 0.24 -5.97 21.85
CA ASP A 49 -1.14 -5.96 22.31
C ASP A 49 -2.09 -5.96 21.13
N ASN A 50 -3.25 -6.56 21.34
CA ASN A 50 -4.29 -6.59 20.34
C ASN A 50 -4.87 -5.19 20.11
N SER A 51 -4.75 -4.70 18.88
CA SER A 51 -5.30 -3.44 18.45
C SER A 51 -6.75 -3.62 18.01
N ASN A 52 -7.70 -3.36 18.90
CA ASN A 52 -9.12 -3.41 18.58
C ASN A 52 -9.84 -2.21 19.22
N PRO A 53 -10.65 -1.43 18.46
CA PRO A 53 -11.37 -0.26 18.97
C PRO A 53 -12.28 -0.56 20.16
N ASN A 54 -12.75 -1.79 20.27
CA ASN A 54 -13.67 -2.19 21.35
C ASN A 54 -12.96 -2.68 22.61
N ASN A 55 -11.62 -2.61 22.70
CA ASN A 55 -10.91 -3.03 23.91
C ASN A 55 -11.32 -2.21 25.16
N ASN A 56 -11.62 -0.94 24.98
CA ASN A 56 -12.04 -0.05 26.07
C ASN A 56 -13.56 0.19 26.11
N GLY A 57 -14.30 -0.58 25.32
CA GLY A 57 -15.73 -0.36 25.11
C GLY A 57 -16.02 0.84 24.19
N SER A 58 -17.14 0.74 23.48
CA SER A 58 -17.60 1.77 22.55
C SER A 58 -19.11 1.94 22.69
N PHE A 59 -19.57 3.17 22.87
CA PHE A 59 -20.99 3.54 22.85
C PHE A 59 -21.35 4.14 21.50
N SER A 60 -22.50 3.75 20.95
CA SER A 60 -23.07 4.40 19.77
C SER A 60 -24.46 4.96 20.05
N PHE A 61 -24.74 6.10 19.41
CA PHE A 61 -25.98 6.87 19.58
C PHE A 61 -26.57 7.11 18.18
N ASN A 62 -27.86 6.91 18.01
CA ASN A 62 -28.51 7.03 16.71
C ASN A 62 -29.84 7.82 16.74
N GLY A 63 -30.18 8.41 17.87
CA GLY A 63 -31.43 9.14 18.04
C GLY A 63 -32.62 8.26 18.41
N SER A 64 -32.42 6.96 18.68
CA SER A 64 -33.53 6.04 18.95
C SER A 64 -34.30 6.33 20.24
N ALA A 65 -33.69 7.02 21.20
CA ALA A 65 -34.32 7.35 22.49
C ALA A 65 -35.00 8.73 22.51
N SER A 66 -34.41 9.73 21.83
CA SER A 66 -34.88 11.13 21.89
C SER A 66 -35.19 11.73 20.51
N GLY A 67 -34.89 11.03 19.42
CA GLY A 67 -34.97 11.56 18.06
C GLY A 67 -33.67 12.21 17.55
N ASP A 68 -32.70 12.48 18.44
CA ASP A 68 -31.42 13.09 18.09
C ASP A 68 -30.26 12.36 18.78
N ALA A 69 -29.19 12.02 18.02
CA ALA A 69 -28.08 11.23 18.52
C ALA A 69 -27.25 11.97 19.59
N LEU A 70 -27.12 13.29 19.49
CA LEU A 70 -26.43 14.09 20.51
C LEU A 70 -27.25 14.18 21.79
N ALA A 71 -28.56 14.36 21.67
CA ALA A 71 -29.45 14.35 22.84
C ALA A 71 -29.41 12.97 23.54
N ASP A 72 -29.42 11.84 22.80
CA ASP A 72 -29.24 10.52 23.38
C ASP A 72 -27.93 10.41 24.17
N MET A 73 -26.83 10.92 23.61
CA MET A 73 -25.52 10.95 24.28
C MET A 73 -25.56 11.78 25.58
N LEU A 74 -26.14 12.95 25.54
CA LEU A 74 -26.25 13.83 26.72
C LEU A 74 -27.16 13.24 27.82
N LEU A 75 -28.17 12.48 27.41
CA LEU A 75 -29.05 11.75 28.33
C LEU A 75 -28.42 10.44 28.85
N GLY A 76 -27.24 10.05 28.31
CA GLY A 76 -26.57 8.80 28.63
C GLY A 76 -27.30 7.57 28.15
N ARG A 77 -28.18 7.70 27.12
CA ARG A 77 -28.97 6.59 26.54
C ARG A 77 -28.34 6.11 25.24
N ALA A 78 -27.59 5.02 25.31
CA ALA A 78 -26.91 4.47 24.15
C ALA A 78 -27.79 3.47 23.37
N PHE A 79 -27.77 3.59 22.05
CA PHE A 79 -28.34 2.57 21.16
C PHE A 79 -27.62 1.24 21.30
N GLN A 80 -26.28 1.28 21.41
CA GLN A 80 -25.43 0.09 21.53
C GLN A 80 -24.18 0.40 22.35
N TYR A 81 -23.81 -0.55 23.18
CA TYR A 81 -22.48 -0.69 23.77
C TYR A 81 -21.80 -1.93 23.19
N THR A 82 -20.55 -1.82 22.80
CA THR A 82 -19.75 -2.94 22.30
C THR A 82 -18.42 -2.99 23.02
N GLU A 83 -18.04 -4.17 23.52
CA GLU A 83 -16.78 -4.42 24.20
C GLU A 83 -16.20 -5.76 23.76
N ASN A 84 -14.88 -5.87 23.77
CA ASN A 84 -14.18 -7.14 23.55
C ASN A 84 -14.13 -7.97 24.83
N SER A 85 -14.29 -9.26 24.71
CA SER A 85 -14.26 -10.22 25.84
C SER A 85 -12.87 -10.35 26.48
N ALA A 86 -11.81 -9.96 25.78
CA ALA A 86 -10.44 -10.05 26.27
C ALA A 86 -9.50 -9.02 25.64
N HIS A 87 -8.55 -8.54 26.43
CA HIS A 87 -7.41 -7.76 25.98
C HIS A 87 -6.21 -8.69 25.84
N LEU A 88 -5.87 -9.05 24.62
CA LEU A 88 -4.84 -10.04 24.34
C LEU A 88 -3.51 -9.37 24.00
N SER A 89 -2.44 -9.90 24.59
CA SER A 89 -1.07 -9.61 24.20
C SER A 89 -0.43 -10.89 23.66
N GLY A 90 0.16 -10.84 22.49
CA GLY A 90 0.77 -12.02 21.91
C GLY A 90 2.27 -11.93 21.79
N ALA A 91 2.91 -13.09 21.76
CA ALA A 91 4.36 -13.25 21.69
C ALA A 91 4.76 -13.95 20.40
N LEU A 92 4.90 -13.17 19.32
CA LEU A 92 5.34 -13.67 18.00
C LEU A 92 6.84 -13.93 18.01
N ARG A 93 7.23 -15.05 17.44
CA ARG A 93 8.63 -15.42 17.20
C ARG A 93 8.78 -16.10 15.87
N PHE A 94 9.90 -15.81 15.24
CA PHE A 94 10.35 -16.49 14.02
C PHE A 94 11.82 -16.21 13.78
N TYR A 95 12.40 -16.93 12.84
CA TYR A 95 13.76 -16.69 12.36
C TYR A 95 13.80 -16.76 10.83
N ASN A 96 14.77 -16.07 10.25
CA ASN A 96 15.11 -16.14 8.84
C ASN A 96 16.56 -16.58 8.70
N VAL A 97 16.82 -17.45 7.74
CA VAL A 97 18.18 -17.91 7.43
C VAL A 97 18.42 -17.71 5.96
N ALA A 98 19.58 -17.19 5.61
CA ALA A 98 19.99 -17.08 4.22
C ALA A 98 21.48 -17.36 4.05
N GLY A 99 21.83 -17.88 2.89
CA GLY A 99 23.22 -18.04 2.46
C GLY A 99 23.32 -17.75 0.96
N PHE A 100 24.44 -17.19 0.54
CA PHE A 100 24.65 -16.91 -0.89
C PHE A 100 26.07 -17.18 -1.34
N ALA A 101 26.19 -17.45 -2.64
CA ALA A 101 27.46 -17.52 -3.36
C ALA A 101 27.29 -16.74 -4.67
N GLN A 102 28.28 -15.91 -5.00
CA GLN A 102 28.29 -15.08 -6.19
C GLN A 102 29.71 -14.98 -6.74
N ASP A 103 29.84 -14.96 -8.07
CA ASP A 103 31.07 -14.59 -8.76
C ASP A 103 30.84 -13.36 -9.64
N GLN A 104 31.79 -12.46 -9.61
CA GLN A 104 31.95 -11.39 -10.58
C GLN A 104 33.20 -11.68 -11.42
N TRP A 105 32.98 -12.13 -12.64
CA TRP A 105 34.02 -12.54 -13.56
C TRP A 105 34.27 -11.47 -14.62
N ARG A 106 35.47 -10.93 -14.63
CA ARG A 106 35.95 -10.07 -15.72
C ARG A 106 36.43 -10.94 -16.88
N ALA A 107 35.47 -11.41 -17.68
CA ALA A 107 35.70 -12.37 -18.75
C ALA A 107 36.62 -11.82 -19.84
N THR A 108 36.54 -10.53 -20.16
CA THR A 108 37.43 -9.78 -21.03
C THR A 108 37.65 -8.36 -20.45
N PRO A 109 38.60 -7.56 -21.00
CA PRO A 109 38.75 -6.16 -20.61
C PRO A 109 37.48 -5.33 -20.80
N ARG A 110 36.53 -5.81 -21.63
CA ARG A 110 35.27 -5.11 -21.94
C ARG A 110 34.03 -5.78 -21.39
N LEU A 111 34.11 -7.03 -20.94
CA LEU A 111 32.96 -7.80 -20.50
C LEU A 111 33.15 -8.25 -19.05
N THR A 112 32.25 -7.80 -18.20
CA THR A 112 32.09 -8.31 -16.84
C THR A 112 30.78 -9.06 -16.74
N LEU A 113 30.81 -10.28 -16.21
CA LEU A 113 29.65 -11.12 -15.90
C LEU A 113 29.53 -11.21 -14.38
N THR A 114 28.30 -11.20 -13.90
CA THR A 114 28.00 -11.42 -12.47
C THR A 114 26.93 -12.49 -12.40
N TYR A 115 27.15 -13.55 -11.64
CA TYR A 115 26.17 -14.61 -11.42
C TYR A 115 26.29 -15.17 -10.03
N GLY A 116 25.17 -15.60 -9.49
CA GLY A 116 25.13 -16.13 -8.14
C GLY A 116 23.76 -16.69 -7.78
N VAL A 117 23.71 -17.29 -6.62
CA VAL A 117 22.49 -17.84 -6.04
C VAL A 117 22.44 -17.52 -4.57
N ARG A 118 21.25 -17.22 -4.08
CA ARG A 118 20.95 -17.07 -2.65
C ARG A 118 19.89 -18.10 -2.28
N TYR A 119 20.11 -18.80 -1.20
CA TYR A 119 19.11 -19.61 -0.51
C TYR A 119 18.51 -18.80 0.62
N GLU A 120 17.18 -18.89 0.82
CA GLU A 120 16.47 -18.17 1.88
C GLU A 120 15.44 -19.12 2.52
N PHE A 121 15.38 -19.08 3.84
CA PHE A 121 14.34 -19.75 4.59
C PHE A 121 13.67 -18.74 5.51
N PHE A 122 12.36 -18.65 5.41
CA PHE A 122 11.52 -17.80 6.25
C PHE A 122 10.64 -18.71 7.11
N GLN A 123 10.89 -18.72 8.42
CA GLN A 123 9.99 -19.45 9.32
C GLN A 123 8.65 -18.72 9.40
N PRO A 124 7.49 -19.40 9.27
CA PRO A 124 6.20 -18.80 9.59
C PRO A 124 6.17 -18.24 11.01
N GLU A 125 5.33 -17.22 11.20
CA GLU A 125 5.17 -16.64 12.53
C GLU A 125 4.59 -17.66 13.50
N LYS A 126 5.19 -17.74 14.67
CA LYS A 126 4.78 -18.62 15.75
C LYS A 126 4.32 -17.81 16.95
N ASP A 127 3.08 -17.96 17.35
CA ASP A 127 2.60 -17.37 18.59
C ASP A 127 2.86 -18.30 19.78
N ARG A 128 3.79 -17.92 20.64
CA ARG A 128 4.15 -18.70 21.83
C ARG A 128 3.09 -18.69 22.93
N ALA A 129 2.21 -17.69 22.90
CA ALA A 129 1.09 -17.63 23.84
C ALA A 129 -0.01 -18.63 23.47
N GLY A 130 0.00 -19.16 22.23
CA GLY A 130 -1.03 -20.08 21.74
C GLY A 130 -2.39 -19.42 21.55
N THR A 131 -2.42 -18.09 21.38
CA THR A 131 -3.65 -17.29 21.31
C THR A 131 -4.09 -16.98 19.87
N ILE A 132 -3.70 -17.83 18.92
CA ILE A 132 -4.12 -17.69 17.51
C ILE A 132 -5.03 -18.82 17.10
N SER A 133 -5.97 -18.51 16.24
CA SER A 133 -6.85 -19.48 15.60
C SER A 133 -7.18 -19.08 14.17
N TYR A 134 -7.59 -20.03 13.37
CA TYR A 134 -8.03 -19.81 11.99
C TYR A 134 -9.23 -20.70 11.66
N PHE A 135 -9.95 -20.34 10.61
CA PHE A 135 -11.09 -21.12 10.12
C PHE A 135 -10.64 -22.12 9.05
N ASN A 136 -11.03 -23.39 9.21
CA ASN A 136 -10.83 -24.42 8.22
C ASN A 136 -12.18 -24.87 7.63
N PRO A 137 -12.49 -24.50 6.37
CA PRO A 137 -13.74 -24.87 5.73
C PRO A 137 -14.04 -26.37 5.72
N ALA A 138 -12.99 -27.21 5.63
CA ALA A 138 -13.15 -28.67 5.61
C ALA A 138 -13.60 -29.27 6.95
N LEU A 139 -13.48 -28.53 8.04
CA LEU A 139 -13.91 -28.94 9.38
C LEU A 139 -15.27 -28.34 9.78
N PHE A 140 -15.82 -27.45 8.95
CA PHE A 140 -17.14 -26.88 9.22
C PHE A 140 -18.24 -27.95 9.07
N ASN A 141 -19.04 -28.13 10.11
CA ASN A 141 -20.16 -29.05 10.09
C ASN A 141 -21.51 -28.29 9.92
N PRO A 142 -22.15 -28.36 8.75
CA PRO A 142 -23.42 -27.66 8.52
C PRO A 142 -24.54 -28.02 9.49
N ALA A 143 -24.56 -29.27 10.01
CA ALA A 143 -25.56 -29.71 10.96
C ALA A 143 -25.43 -29.06 12.35
N GLN A 144 -24.28 -28.48 12.65
CA GLN A 144 -23.99 -27.76 13.89
C GLN A 144 -23.85 -26.23 13.68
N ALA A 145 -24.30 -25.75 12.52
CA ALA A 145 -24.26 -24.32 12.21
C ALA A 145 -25.27 -23.55 13.06
N ALA A 146 -24.99 -22.31 13.38
CA ALA A 146 -25.91 -21.42 14.06
C ALA A 146 -27.12 -21.11 13.18
N THR A 147 -28.29 -20.98 13.79
CA THR A 147 -29.49 -20.48 13.10
C THR A 147 -29.49 -18.97 13.08
N VAL A 148 -29.41 -18.36 11.88
CA VAL A 148 -29.38 -16.90 11.70
C VAL A 148 -30.74 -16.44 11.16
N LEU A 149 -31.33 -15.47 11.85
CA LEU A 149 -32.61 -14.87 11.47
C LEU A 149 -32.44 -13.91 10.28
N PRO A 150 -33.54 -13.59 9.54
CA PRO A 150 -33.48 -12.62 8.43
C PRO A 150 -32.90 -11.24 8.81
N ASN A 151 -33.02 -10.81 10.06
CA ASN A 151 -32.43 -9.58 10.57
C ASN A 151 -30.93 -9.72 10.91
N GLY A 152 -30.32 -10.87 10.69
CA GLY A 152 -28.91 -11.16 10.94
C GLY A 152 -28.56 -11.57 12.37
N GLN A 153 -29.53 -11.66 13.29
CA GLN A 153 -29.28 -12.14 14.65
C GLN A 153 -29.24 -13.67 14.70
N ILE A 154 -28.41 -14.20 15.58
CA ILE A 154 -28.38 -15.64 15.88
C ILE A 154 -29.47 -15.95 16.89
N VAL A 155 -30.21 -17.04 16.65
CA VAL A 155 -31.19 -17.57 17.61
C VAL A 155 -30.44 -18.00 18.88
N PRO A 156 -30.79 -17.46 20.07
CA PRO A 156 -30.09 -17.81 21.31
C PRO A 156 -30.05 -19.32 21.55
N GLY A 157 -28.91 -19.85 21.95
CA GLY A 157 -28.67 -21.27 22.20
C GLY A 157 -28.25 -22.08 20.96
N THR A 158 -28.29 -21.49 19.74
CA THR A 158 -27.83 -22.19 18.52
C THR A 158 -26.39 -21.77 18.12
N GLN A 159 -25.81 -20.79 18.79
CA GLN A 159 -24.44 -20.30 18.45
C GLN A 159 -23.39 -21.39 18.66
N ASN A 160 -22.57 -21.61 17.65
CA ASN A 160 -21.42 -22.52 17.71
C ASN A 160 -20.22 -21.87 16.99
N PHE A 161 -19.60 -20.91 17.67
CA PHE A 161 -18.45 -20.18 17.13
C PHE A 161 -17.17 -21.03 17.03
N GLY A 162 -17.17 -22.24 17.59
CA GLY A 162 -16.07 -23.20 17.46
C GLY A 162 -16.13 -24.05 16.19
N ASN A 163 -17.26 -23.99 15.45
CA ASN A 163 -17.49 -24.83 14.28
C ASN A 163 -16.55 -24.48 13.12
N GLY A 164 -15.62 -25.39 12.82
CA GLY A 164 -14.57 -25.17 11.81
C GLY A 164 -13.34 -24.37 12.31
N ILE A 165 -13.29 -23.97 13.58
CA ILE A 165 -12.12 -23.26 14.15
C ILE A 165 -11.04 -24.25 14.55
N VAL A 166 -9.81 -23.92 14.12
CA VAL A 166 -8.58 -24.62 14.50
C VAL A 166 -7.73 -23.68 15.33
N VAL A 167 -7.33 -24.13 16.51
CA VAL A 167 -6.51 -23.36 17.45
C VAL A 167 -5.05 -23.76 17.29
N GLY A 168 -4.15 -22.79 17.36
CA GLY A 168 -2.70 -23.04 17.40
C GLY A 168 -2.31 -23.87 18.63
N GLY A 169 -1.50 -24.92 18.44
CA GLY A 169 -1.11 -25.80 19.53
C GLY A 169 -0.57 -27.15 19.04
N PRO A 170 -0.26 -28.07 19.96
CA PRO A 170 0.38 -29.35 19.62
C PRO A 170 -0.50 -30.25 18.73
N ASN A 171 -1.83 -30.08 18.76
CA ASN A 171 -2.77 -30.84 17.96
C ASN A 171 -3.09 -30.20 16.60
N ASN A 172 -2.51 -29.03 16.31
CA ASN A 172 -2.66 -28.37 15.02
C ASN A 172 -1.65 -28.95 14.02
N PRO A 173 -2.00 -29.23 12.75
CA PRO A 173 -1.06 -29.68 11.72
C PRO A 173 0.18 -28.78 11.56
N TYR A 174 0.03 -27.50 11.87
CA TYR A 174 1.10 -26.48 11.79
C TYR A 174 1.66 -26.09 13.18
N GLY A 175 1.26 -26.78 14.25
CA GLY A 175 1.67 -26.47 15.61
C GLY A 175 1.14 -25.09 16.06
N TYR A 176 2.05 -24.24 16.53
CA TYR A 176 1.78 -22.86 16.93
C TYR A 176 1.95 -21.85 15.76
N GLU A 177 2.12 -22.33 14.55
CA GLU A 177 2.21 -21.57 13.32
C GLU A 177 0.81 -21.53 12.64
N LEU A 178 0.59 -20.61 11.71
CA LEU A 178 -0.68 -20.50 10.98
C LEU A 178 -0.66 -21.28 9.67
N THR A 179 0.51 -21.68 9.20
CA THR A 179 0.74 -22.30 7.89
C THR A 179 2.03 -23.13 7.88
N ASN A 180 2.24 -23.85 6.79
CA ASN A 180 3.46 -24.63 6.57
C ASN A 180 4.66 -23.75 6.17
N SER A 181 5.85 -24.27 6.42
CA SER A 181 7.11 -23.67 5.99
C SER A 181 7.47 -24.12 4.57
N GLN A 182 7.69 -23.19 3.66
CA GLN A 182 8.29 -23.47 2.37
C GLN A 182 9.82 -23.53 2.52
N ARG A 183 10.45 -24.65 2.13
CA ARG A 183 11.87 -24.92 2.40
C ARG A 183 12.79 -24.77 1.19
N VAL A 184 12.25 -24.80 -0.01
CA VAL A 184 13.04 -24.76 -1.25
C VAL A 184 12.94 -23.38 -1.88
N ASN A 185 13.83 -22.48 -1.47
CA ASN A 185 13.77 -21.06 -1.83
C ASN A 185 15.14 -20.60 -2.36
N PHE A 186 15.38 -20.79 -3.66
CA PHE A 186 16.60 -20.33 -4.32
C PHE A 186 16.32 -19.10 -5.18
N SER A 187 17.16 -18.09 -5.03
CA SER A 187 17.11 -16.80 -5.72
C SER A 187 18.32 -16.62 -6.65
N PRO A 188 18.29 -17.16 -7.89
CA PRO A 188 19.35 -16.96 -8.87
C PRO A 188 19.38 -15.50 -9.35
N ARG A 189 20.59 -15.02 -9.65
CA ARG A 189 20.85 -13.67 -10.20
C ARG A 189 21.93 -13.76 -11.24
N VAL A 190 21.73 -13.10 -12.37
CA VAL A 190 22.72 -12.97 -13.44
C VAL A 190 22.74 -11.53 -13.94
N GLY A 191 23.90 -11.06 -14.33
CA GLY A 191 24.07 -9.73 -14.91
C GLY A 191 25.32 -9.64 -15.76
N PHE A 192 25.34 -8.64 -16.62
CA PHE A 192 26.51 -8.32 -17.43
C PHE A 192 26.68 -6.82 -17.60
N ALA A 193 27.93 -6.42 -17.83
CA ALA A 193 28.30 -5.09 -18.30
C ALA A 193 29.30 -5.23 -19.45
N TYR A 194 28.96 -4.64 -20.61
CA TYR A 194 29.77 -4.73 -21.82
C TYR A 194 30.08 -3.35 -22.39
N SER A 195 31.37 -3.00 -22.46
CA SER A 195 31.85 -1.80 -23.14
C SER A 195 31.69 -1.94 -24.64
N LEU A 196 30.72 -1.23 -25.24
CA LEU A 196 30.44 -1.27 -26.68
C LEU A 196 31.54 -0.56 -27.49
N THR A 197 32.12 0.49 -26.93
CA THR A 197 33.12 1.32 -27.60
C THR A 197 34.52 1.13 -27.01
N LYS A 198 35.57 1.37 -27.82
CA LYS A 198 36.97 1.19 -27.39
C LYS A 198 37.39 2.20 -26.33
N ASP A 199 36.79 3.38 -26.32
CA ASP A 199 37.00 4.46 -25.37
C ASP A 199 36.24 4.25 -24.04
N ASN A 200 35.47 3.17 -23.92
CA ASN A 200 34.62 2.85 -22.76
C ASN A 200 33.54 3.91 -22.45
N LEU A 201 33.22 4.79 -23.38
CA LEU A 201 32.21 5.83 -23.17
C LEU A 201 30.78 5.30 -23.29
N THR A 202 30.60 4.12 -23.92
CA THR A 202 29.27 3.49 -24.07
C THR A 202 29.30 2.09 -23.47
N VAL A 203 28.44 1.84 -22.51
CA VAL A 203 28.32 0.56 -21.80
C VAL A 203 26.89 0.04 -21.92
N LEU A 204 26.76 -1.20 -22.41
CA LEU A 204 25.52 -1.97 -22.35
C LEU A 204 25.51 -2.77 -21.05
N ARG A 205 24.40 -2.71 -20.32
CA ARG A 205 24.20 -3.46 -19.07
C ARG A 205 22.89 -4.19 -19.11
N GLY A 206 22.85 -5.37 -18.49
CA GLY A 206 21.62 -6.11 -18.33
C GLY A 206 21.71 -7.08 -17.17
N GLY A 207 20.55 -7.50 -16.71
CA GLY A 207 20.48 -8.48 -15.64
C GLY A 207 19.09 -9.04 -15.45
N PHE A 208 19.06 -10.17 -14.77
CA PHE A 208 17.87 -10.86 -14.29
C PHE A 208 18.12 -11.33 -12.86
N GLY A 209 17.08 -11.27 -12.03
CA GLY A 209 17.13 -11.81 -10.67
C GLY A 209 15.76 -12.20 -10.16
N ARG A 210 15.76 -13.29 -9.39
CA ARG A 210 14.65 -13.72 -8.57
C ARG A 210 14.88 -13.23 -7.16
N PHE A 211 13.84 -12.68 -6.53
CA PHE A 211 13.87 -12.15 -5.17
C PHE A 211 12.67 -12.70 -4.42
N LEU A 212 12.89 -13.09 -3.20
CA LEU A 212 11.86 -13.58 -2.29
C LEU A 212 11.71 -12.58 -1.16
N ASP A 213 10.52 -12.46 -0.61
CA ASP A 213 10.25 -11.58 0.51
C ASP A 213 9.48 -12.33 1.58
N ARG A 214 9.67 -11.89 2.81
CA ARG A 214 8.91 -12.40 3.95
C ARG A 214 7.50 -11.83 3.93
N TRP A 215 6.56 -12.63 4.38
CA TRP A 215 5.22 -12.18 4.69
C TRP A 215 5.22 -11.04 5.70
N PRO A 216 4.37 -10.02 5.50
CA PRO A 216 4.05 -9.09 6.56
C PRO A 216 3.49 -9.81 7.79
N GLN A 217 3.75 -9.27 8.99
CA GLN A 217 3.36 -9.88 10.26
C GLN A 217 1.85 -9.75 10.53
N TYR A 218 1.04 -10.62 9.92
CA TYR A 218 -0.42 -10.62 10.08
C TYR A 218 -0.94 -11.60 11.14
N ALA A 219 -0.10 -12.47 11.70
CA ALA A 219 -0.51 -13.43 12.72
C ALA A 219 -1.15 -12.75 13.95
N SER A 220 -0.76 -11.51 14.24
CA SER A 220 -1.39 -10.71 15.30
C SER A 220 -2.89 -10.52 15.10
N SER A 221 -3.40 -10.48 13.87
CA SER A 221 -4.82 -10.33 13.57
C SER A 221 -5.63 -11.60 13.89
N ALA A 222 -5.01 -12.78 13.85
CA ALA A 222 -5.68 -14.05 14.16
C ALA A 222 -5.99 -14.25 15.64
N ARG A 223 -5.45 -13.42 16.53
CA ARG A 223 -5.79 -13.41 17.96
C ARG A 223 -7.16 -12.82 18.24
N ASN A 224 -7.68 -12.02 17.33
CA ASN A 224 -9.04 -11.49 17.44
C ASN A 224 -10.12 -12.54 17.18
N ASN A 225 -9.72 -13.74 16.80
CA ASN A 225 -10.66 -14.82 16.51
C ASN A 225 -11.12 -15.55 17.78
N TYR A 226 -12.30 -16.16 17.66
CA TYR A 226 -12.78 -17.14 18.64
C TYR A 226 -11.78 -18.31 18.77
N PRO A 227 -11.49 -18.88 19.95
CA PRO A 227 -12.15 -18.60 21.25
C PRO A 227 -11.49 -17.48 22.06
N PHE A 228 -10.44 -16.85 21.56
CA PHE A 228 -9.59 -15.95 22.34
C PHE A 228 -10.19 -14.57 22.52
N ASN A 229 -10.93 -14.08 21.54
CA ASN A 229 -11.61 -12.79 21.61
C ASN A 229 -12.96 -12.84 20.92
N GLN A 230 -13.92 -12.10 21.49
CA GLN A 230 -15.25 -11.88 20.94
C GLN A 230 -15.70 -10.46 21.27
N SER A 231 -16.41 -9.83 20.35
CA SER A 231 -17.11 -8.58 20.66
C SER A 231 -18.50 -8.90 21.21
N VAL A 232 -18.79 -8.40 22.40
CA VAL A 232 -20.11 -8.45 23.02
C VAL A 232 -20.82 -7.16 22.71
N SER A 233 -22.08 -7.24 22.25
CA SER A 233 -22.90 -6.07 21.93
C SER A 233 -24.18 -6.08 22.75
N ILE A 234 -24.40 -4.99 23.50
CA ILE A 234 -25.56 -4.77 24.34
C ILE A 234 -26.34 -3.58 23.78
N PHE A 235 -27.62 -3.73 23.54
CA PHE A 235 -28.45 -2.74 22.88
C PHE A 235 -29.42 -2.08 23.85
N ASN A 236 -29.75 -0.79 23.60
CA ASN A 236 -30.63 0.03 24.41
C ASN A 236 -30.17 0.08 25.87
N THR A 237 -28.96 0.54 26.07
CA THR A 237 -28.27 0.58 27.35
C THR A 237 -27.97 2.02 27.78
N SER A 238 -27.30 2.19 28.93
CA SER A 238 -26.92 3.50 29.43
C SER A 238 -25.44 3.59 29.81
N PHE A 239 -24.93 4.82 29.96
CA PHE A 239 -23.58 5.06 30.47
C PHE A 239 -23.39 4.56 31.90
N SER A 240 -24.45 4.68 32.72
CA SER A 240 -24.37 4.32 34.13
C SER A 240 -24.33 2.81 34.35
N ASN A 241 -24.95 2.06 33.47
CA ASN A 241 -24.95 0.59 33.53
C ASN A 241 -24.99 -0.04 32.12
N PRO A 242 -23.84 -0.21 31.47
CA PRO A 242 -23.79 -0.81 30.13
C PRO A 242 -24.41 -2.22 30.04
N ALA A 243 -24.47 -2.96 31.14
CA ALA A 243 -24.99 -4.34 31.19
C ALA A 243 -26.52 -4.44 31.28
N GLU A 244 -27.26 -3.35 31.49
CA GLU A 244 -28.72 -3.38 31.67
C GLU A 244 -29.51 -3.60 30.38
N GLY A 245 -28.87 -3.43 29.22
CA GLY A 245 -29.53 -3.54 27.92
C GLY A 245 -29.74 -4.98 27.46
N ALA A 246 -30.28 -5.12 26.26
CA ALA A 246 -30.54 -6.43 25.65
C ALA A 246 -29.29 -7.00 24.98
N LEU A 247 -28.82 -8.13 25.46
CA LEU A 247 -27.78 -8.90 24.78
C LEU A 247 -28.34 -9.46 23.46
N ARG A 248 -27.73 -9.09 22.35
CA ARG A 248 -28.04 -9.66 21.03
C ARG A 248 -26.80 -10.34 20.47
N ILE A 249 -27.01 -11.55 19.96
CA ILE A 249 -25.93 -12.37 19.43
C ILE A 249 -25.93 -12.24 17.91
N PHE A 250 -24.81 -11.83 17.34
CA PHE A 250 -24.61 -11.71 15.91
C PHE A 250 -23.47 -12.64 15.45
N PRO A 251 -23.45 -12.99 14.14
CA PRO A 251 -22.31 -13.65 13.54
C PRO A 251 -21.01 -12.85 13.76
N ILE A 252 -19.95 -13.56 14.08
CA ILE A 252 -18.62 -12.96 14.32
C ILE A 252 -17.79 -12.96 13.05
N SER A 253 -17.01 -11.90 12.84
CA SER A 253 -16.01 -11.85 11.78
C SER A 253 -14.74 -12.56 12.19
N LEU A 254 -14.05 -13.17 11.21
CA LEU A 254 -12.78 -13.87 11.42
C LEU A 254 -11.71 -13.34 10.48
N THR A 255 -10.46 -13.33 10.96
CA THR A 255 -9.27 -13.23 10.14
C THR A 255 -8.75 -14.64 9.87
N ASN A 256 -8.55 -14.97 8.61
CA ASN A 256 -8.13 -16.30 8.19
C ASN A 256 -6.88 -16.25 7.32
N PHE A 257 -6.23 -17.39 7.17
CA PHE A 257 -5.06 -17.56 6.32
C PHE A 257 -5.25 -18.82 5.49
N SER A 258 -5.06 -18.71 4.18
CA SER A 258 -5.10 -19.89 3.31
C SER A 258 -3.86 -20.77 3.53
N SER A 259 -4.01 -22.05 3.27
CA SER A 259 -2.90 -23.00 3.25
C SER A 259 -3.00 -23.83 1.96
N PRO A 260 -1.91 -24.10 1.24
CA PRO A 260 -0.54 -23.71 1.53
C PRO A 260 -0.31 -22.20 1.37
N TRP A 261 0.75 -21.71 2.00
CA TRP A 261 1.13 -20.31 1.93
C TRP A 261 2.46 -20.18 1.19
N ASP A 262 2.40 -19.74 -0.04
CA ASP A 262 3.58 -19.58 -0.89
C ASP A 262 4.28 -18.24 -0.60
N ILE A 263 5.60 -18.22 -0.66
CA ILE A 263 6.40 -17.02 -0.37
C ILE A 263 6.27 -16.03 -1.54
N PRO A 264 6.06 -14.73 -1.27
CA PRO A 264 6.06 -13.71 -2.31
C PRO A 264 7.35 -13.72 -3.10
N GLU A 265 7.22 -13.69 -4.40
CA GLU A 265 8.33 -13.72 -5.33
C GLU A 265 8.27 -12.52 -6.26
N LEU A 266 9.44 -11.94 -6.54
CA LEU A 266 9.60 -10.87 -7.52
C LEU A 266 10.73 -11.24 -8.48
N GLN A 267 10.40 -11.45 -9.72
CA GLN A 267 11.36 -11.56 -10.83
C GLN A 267 11.59 -10.17 -11.41
N LYS A 268 12.84 -9.77 -11.55
CA LYS A 268 13.23 -8.48 -12.14
C LYS A 268 14.22 -8.69 -13.27
N TRP A 269 14.07 -7.91 -14.32
CA TRP A 269 15.03 -7.87 -15.44
C TRP A 269 15.22 -6.46 -15.93
N SER A 270 16.39 -6.19 -16.47
CA SER A 270 16.72 -4.91 -17.07
C SER A 270 17.69 -5.06 -18.24
N LEU A 271 17.58 -4.13 -19.18
CA LEU A 271 18.54 -3.94 -20.27
C LEU A 271 18.69 -2.46 -20.53
N GLY A 272 19.91 -1.94 -20.49
CA GLY A 272 20.14 -0.52 -20.64
C GLY A 272 21.46 -0.16 -21.25
N VAL A 273 21.51 1.06 -21.76
CA VAL A 273 22.70 1.66 -22.35
C VAL A 273 23.05 2.91 -21.57
N GLN A 274 24.28 2.98 -21.10
CA GLN A 274 24.85 4.16 -20.46
C GLN A 274 25.92 4.78 -21.39
N ARG A 275 25.83 6.09 -21.63
CA ARG A 275 26.78 6.79 -22.48
C ARG A 275 27.24 8.11 -21.87
N GLN A 276 28.54 8.29 -21.81
CA GLN A 276 29.13 9.59 -21.53
C GLN A 276 29.10 10.46 -22.78
N LEU A 277 28.44 11.61 -22.66
CA LEU A 277 28.29 12.61 -23.72
C LEU A 277 29.31 13.75 -23.55
N PRO A 278 29.54 14.60 -24.59
CA PRO A 278 30.34 15.81 -24.48
C PRO A 278 29.87 16.71 -23.33
N SER A 279 30.75 17.59 -22.85
CA SER A 279 30.49 18.55 -21.77
C SER A 279 30.17 17.92 -20.41
N GLY A 280 30.54 16.65 -20.20
CA GLY A 280 30.39 15.96 -18.91
C GLY A 280 28.99 15.47 -18.61
N PHE A 281 28.12 15.36 -19.59
CA PHE A 281 26.82 14.71 -19.43
C PHE A 281 26.95 13.18 -19.45
N LEU A 282 26.17 12.52 -18.61
CA LEU A 282 25.99 11.07 -18.61
C LEU A 282 24.52 10.76 -18.90
N LEU A 283 24.27 10.09 -20.02
CA LEU A 283 22.96 9.57 -20.41
C LEU A 283 22.87 8.10 -20.00
N ASP A 284 21.79 7.73 -19.34
CA ASP A 284 21.43 6.36 -19.01
C ASP A 284 20.01 6.09 -19.49
N MET A 285 19.81 5.02 -20.26
CA MET A 285 18.50 4.58 -20.77
C MET A 285 18.33 3.11 -20.47
N ASN A 286 17.29 2.76 -19.70
CA ASN A 286 17.02 1.40 -19.26
C ASN A 286 15.59 1.00 -19.57
N TYR A 287 15.41 -0.17 -20.14
CA TYR A 287 14.18 -0.92 -20.01
C TYR A 287 14.25 -1.73 -18.71
N VAL A 288 13.22 -1.62 -17.88
CA VAL A 288 13.08 -2.36 -16.62
C VAL A 288 11.73 -3.05 -16.60
N GLY A 289 11.75 -4.35 -16.34
CA GLY A 289 10.55 -5.13 -16.13
C GLY A 289 10.58 -5.87 -14.80
N SER A 290 9.41 -6.12 -14.24
CA SER A 290 9.26 -7.02 -13.11
C SER A 290 7.94 -7.77 -13.14
N HIS A 291 7.94 -8.98 -12.56
CA HIS A 291 6.76 -9.81 -12.38
C HIS A 291 6.73 -10.33 -10.94
N GLY A 292 5.68 -9.93 -10.21
CA GLY A 292 5.41 -10.41 -8.86
C GLY A 292 4.42 -11.55 -8.91
N THR A 293 4.67 -12.60 -8.13
CA THR A 293 3.77 -13.74 -7.92
C THR A 293 3.64 -14.05 -6.45
N HIS A 294 2.62 -14.81 -6.08
CA HIS A 294 2.31 -15.14 -4.70
C HIS A 294 2.16 -13.89 -3.80
N LEU A 295 1.72 -12.77 -4.39
CA LEU A 295 1.48 -11.55 -3.64
C LEU A 295 0.26 -11.72 -2.75
N LEU A 296 0.31 -11.03 -1.61
CA LEU A 296 -0.77 -11.08 -0.63
C LEU A 296 -2.01 -10.39 -1.16
N MET A 297 -3.14 -11.06 -1.00
CA MET A 297 -4.47 -10.51 -1.24
C MET A 297 -5.42 -10.99 -0.15
N GLN A 298 -6.54 -10.31 0.00
CA GLN A 298 -7.56 -10.65 0.99
C GLN A 298 -8.91 -10.88 0.30
N THR A 299 -9.62 -11.96 0.66
CA THR A 299 -10.98 -12.26 0.18
C THR A 299 -11.89 -12.63 1.34
N ASP A 300 -13.19 -12.33 1.23
CA ASP A 300 -14.18 -12.86 2.16
C ASP A 300 -14.65 -14.24 1.68
N ILE A 301 -14.08 -15.31 2.26
CA ILE A 301 -14.47 -16.69 1.89
C ILE A 301 -15.89 -17.07 2.39
N ASN A 302 -16.52 -16.20 3.18
CA ASN A 302 -17.89 -16.34 3.63
C ASN A 302 -18.83 -15.31 2.96
N GLN A 303 -18.42 -14.72 1.83
CA GLN A 303 -19.26 -13.78 1.09
C GLN A 303 -20.51 -14.50 0.59
N PRO A 304 -21.73 -13.97 0.81
CA PRO A 304 -22.94 -14.53 0.21
C PRO A 304 -22.94 -14.35 -1.31
N LEU A 305 -23.66 -15.19 -2.01
CA LEU A 305 -23.95 -14.97 -3.42
C LEU A 305 -24.78 -13.69 -3.59
N ALA A 306 -24.60 -13.03 -4.73
CA ALA A 306 -25.38 -11.85 -5.05
C ALA A 306 -26.90 -12.17 -5.03
N SER A 307 -27.69 -11.35 -4.32
CA SER A 307 -29.09 -11.62 -4.05
C SER A 307 -29.95 -10.35 -4.08
N ALA A 308 -30.96 -10.34 -4.94
CA ALA A 308 -31.94 -9.27 -4.97
C ALA A 308 -32.74 -9.18 -3.67
N ALA A 309 -33.13 -10.30 -3.08
CA ALA A 309 -33.93 -10.37 -1.85
C ALA A 309 -33.20 -9.72 -0.65
N VAL A 310 -31.85 -9.83 -0.56
CA VAL A 310 -31.05 -9.12 0.45
C VAL A 310 -31.24 -7.61 0.31
N VAL A 311 -31.29 -7.11 -0.93
CA VAL A 311 -31.38 -5.67 -1.22
C VAL A 311 -32.81 -5.13 -1.10
N THR A 312 -33.80 -5.88 -1.60
CA THR A 312 -35.22 -5.42 -1.71
C THR A 312 -36.04 -5.71 -0.47
N ASP A 313 -35.81 -6.86 0.16
CA ASP A 313 -36.64 -7.33 1.26
C ASP A 313 -35.97 -7.03 2.63
N GLY A 314 -34.79 -6.38 2.61
CA GLY A 314 -34.06 -5.99 3.81
C GLY A 314 -33.51 -7.19 4.61
N ILE A 315 -33.30 -8.33 3.97
CA ILE A 315 -32.66 -9.48 4.60
C ILE A 315 -31.17 -9.14 4.88
N SER A 316 -30.72 -9.42 6.09
CA SER A 316 -29.32 -9.26 6.43
C SER A 316 -28.43 -10.18 5.59
N PRO A 317 -27.33 -9.70 4.99
CA PRO A 317 -26.35 -10.58 4.33
C PRO A 317 -25.88 -11.75 5.21
N ASN A 318 -25.83 -11.56 6.52
CA ASN A 318 -25.44 -12.60 7.48
C ASN A 318 -26.41 -13.80 7.52
N ALA A 319 -27.67 -13.60 7.13
CA ALA A 319 -28.65 -14.68 7.09
C ALA A 319 -28.46 -15.65 5.91
N VAL A 320 -27.69 -15.25 4.90
CA VAL A 320 -27.51 -16.01 3.65
C VAL A 320 -26.04 -16.36 3.38
N ARG A 321 -25.17 -16.23 4.36
CA ARG A 321 -23.76 -16.59 4.26
C ARG A 321 -23.56 -18.11 4.18
N PRO A 322 -22.56 -18.61 3.41
CA PRO A 322 -22.23 -20.03 3.28
C PRO A 322 -21.91 -20.74 4.60
N TYR A 323 -21.27 -20.03 5.55
CA TYR A 323 -20.94 -20.55 6.89
C TYR A 323 -21.75 -19.80 7.95
N PRO A 324 -23.01 -20.22 8.24
CA PRO A 324 -23.88 -19.54 9.20
C PRO A 324 -23.28 -19.52 10.61
N GLY A 325 -23.44 -18.40 11.29
CA GLY A 325 -22.81 -18.13 12.58
C GLY A 325 -21.55 -17.27 12.47
N PHE A 326 -20.99 -17.16 11.27
CA PHE A 326 -19.89 -16.25 10.98
C PHE A 326 -20.35 -15.10 10.06
N ALA A 327 -19.82 -13.91 10.29
CA ALA A 327 -19.90 -12.77 9.39
C ALA A 327 -18.83 -12.91 8.29
N ALA A 328 -18.13 -11.84 7.92
CA ALA A 328 -17.03 -11.95 6.97
C ALA A 328 -15.89 -12.83 7.53
N ILE A 329 -15.43 -13.80 6.75
CA ILE A 329 -14.22 -14.57 7.02
C ILE A 329 -13.14 -14.04 6.06
N ASN A 330 -12.42 -13.02 6.51
CA ASN A 330 -11.40 -12.34 5.74
C ASN A 330 -10.14 -13.20 5.64
N SER A 331 -9.99 -13.92 4.54
CA SER A 331 -8.88 -14.83 4.32
C SER A 331 -7.76 -14.15 3.53
N TYR A 332 -6.59 -14.07 4.14
CA TYR A 332 -5.36 -13.73 3.45
C TYR A 332 -4.91 -14.91 2.58
N GLN A 333 -4.57 -14.62 1.36
CA GLN A 333 -4.20 -15.60 0.34
C GLN A 333 -2.97 -15.12 -0.44
N THR A 334 -2.26 -16.07 -1.03
CA THR A 334 -1.00 -15.85 -1.76
C THR A 334 -1.17 -16.02 -3.26
N GLY A 335 -2.31 -15.58 -3.78
CA GLY A 335 -2.70 -15.75 -5.19
C GLY A 335 -2.46 -14.54 -6.08
N GLY A 336 -2.05 -13.40 -5.51
CA GLY A 336 -1.93 -12.14 -6.23
C GLY A 336 -0.72 -12.08 -7.15
N ASN A 337 -0.86 -11.34 -8.25
CA ASN A 337 0.19 -11.11 -9.23
C ASN A 337 0.31 -9.64 -9.57
N SER A 338 1.50 -9.24 -10.00
CA SER A 338 1.74 -7.91 -10.57
C SER A 338 2.69 -7.99 -11.76
N THR A 339 2.59 -7.04 -12.68
CA THR A 339 3.50 -6.92 -13.81
C THR A 339 3.80 -5.46 -14.07
N TYR A 340 5.07 -5.12 -14.08
CA TYR A 340 5.55 -3.77 -14.33
C TYR A 340 6.50 -3.75 -15.53
N HIS A 341 6.32 -2.76 -16.40
CA HIS A 341 7.23 -2.48 -17.51
C HIS A 341 7.50 -0.98 -17.55
N SER A 342 8.75 -0.61 -17.79
CA SER A 342 9.13 0.80 -17.93
C SER A 342 10.29 1.02 -18.88
N LEU A 343 10.28 2.18 -19.55
CA LEU A 343 11.45 2.83 -20.09
C LEU A 343 11.85 3.97 -19.14
N GLN A 344 13.08 3.92 -18.65
CA GLN A 344 13.65 4.91 -17.74
C GLN A 344 14.84 5.57 -18.42
N ALA A 345 14.84 6.89 -18.47
CA ALA A 345 15.94 7.68 -19.02
C ALA A 345 16.41 8.70 -17.99
N SER A 346 17.70 8.82 -17.78
CA SER A 346 18.29 9.87 -16.95
C SER A 346 19.45 10.56 -17.67
N LEU A 347 19.55 11.86 -17.45
CA LEU A 347 20.63 12.70 -17.93
C LEU A 347 21.22 13.46 -16.76
N VAL A 348 22.47 13.17 -16.44
CA VAL A 348 23.17 13.77 -15.30
C VAL A 348 24.36 14.56 -15.77
N LYS A 349 24.53 15.78 -15.25
CA LYS A 349 25.73 16.59 -15.39
C LYS A 349 26.25 16.98 -13.99
N ARG A 350 27.42 16.49 -13.66
CA ARG A 350 28.10 16.93 -12.43
C ARG A 350 28.51 18.40 -12.55
N MET A 351 28.56 19.08 -11.40
CA MET A 351 28.93 20.49 -11.36
C MET A 351 30.24 20.75 -12.16
N SER A 352 30.06 21.43 -13.27
CA SER A 352 31.18 21.90 -14.10
C SER A 352 30.76 23.13 -14.90
N ASN A 353 31.62 24.10 -15.03
CA ASN A 353 31.34 25.40 -15.65
C ASN A 353 30.09 26.07 -15.04
N GLY A 354 29.95 25.98 -13.72
CA GLY A 354 28.84 26.59 -12.99
C GLY A 354 27.49 25.87 -13.10
N LEU A 355 27.38 24.73 -13.81
CA LEU A 355 26.12 24.03 -14.00
C LEU A 355 26.20 22.59 -13.47
N SER A 356 25.26 22.26 -12.59
CA SER A 356 24.86 20.88 -12.24
C SER A 356 23.42 20.64 -12.69
N PHE A 357 23.15 19.49 -13.28
CA PHE A 357 21.85 19.13 -13.80
C PHE A 357 21.59 17.64 -13.63
N GLU A 358 20.39 17.28 -13.21
CA GLU A 358 19.89 15.92 -13.22
C GLU A 358 18.43 15.93 -13.73
N GLY A 359 18.18 15.22 -14.81
CA GLY A 359 16.84 14.99 -15.36
C GLY A 359 16.56 13.51 -15.43
N ALA A 360 15.39 13.08 -14.97
CA ALA A 360 14.92 11.71 -15.03
C ALA A 360 13.53 11.63 -15.62
N TYR A 361 13.30 10.68 -16.51
CA TYR A 361 12.02 10.40 -17.12
C TYR A 361 11.71 8.92 -17.07
N THR A 362 10.51 8.58 -16.63
CA THR A 362 9.98 7.22 -16.62
C THR A 362 8.67 7.17 -17.38
N TRP A 363 8.61 6.28 -18.35
CA TRP A 363 7.38 5.85 -18.98
C TRP A 363 7.10 4.42 -18.56
N SER A 364 5.97 4.19 -17.89
CA SER A 364 5.70 2.90 -17.27
C SER A 364 4.22 2.52 -17.26
N LYS A 365 4.01 1.22 -17.05
CA LYS A 365 2.70 0.64 -16.77
C LYS A 365 2.84 -0.46 -15.73
N ASN A 366 2.01 -0.38 -14.68
CA ASN A 366 1.88 -1.42 -13.67
C ASN A 366 0.47 -2.01 -13.68
N LEU A 367 0.39 -3.33 -13.75
CA LEU A 367 -0.85 -4.10 -13.67
C LEU A 367 -0.79 -4.99 -12.44
N ASP A 368 -1.86 -5.07 -11.68
CA ASP A 368 -1.98 -6.00 -10.55
C ASP A 368 -3.40 -6.59 -10.43
N ASP A 369 -3.52 -7.66 -9.66
CA ASP A 369 -4.78 -8.29 -9.26
C ASP A 369 -4.92 -8.42 -7.73
N ILE A 370 -4.08 -7.69 -6.97
CA ILE A 370 -4.00 -7.80 -5.50
C ILE A 370 -5.09 -7.04 -4.74
N ALA A 371 -5.87 -6.19 -5.41
CA ALA A 371 -6.97 -5.49 -4.75
C ALA A 371 -8.03 -6.49 -4.29
N THR A 372 -8.62 -6.25 -3.11
CA THR A 372 -9.73 -7.04 -2.60
C THR A 372 -10.84 -7.13 -3.65
N PRO A 373 -11.21 -8.33 -4.10
CA PRO A 373 -12.24 -8.50 -5.10
C PRO A 373 -13.62 -8.11 -4.54
N ILE A 374 -14.42 -7.49 -5.38
CA ILE A 374 -15.82 -7.20 -5.02
C ILE A 374 -16.63 -8.49 -4.94
N ASN A 375 -16.35 -9.40 -5.85
CA ASN A 375 -16.92 -10.74 -5.90
C ASN A 375 -15.83 -11.77 -5.55
N SER A 376 -15.87 -12.31 -4.34
CA SER A 376 -14.91 -13.30 -3.85
C SER A 376 -15.00 -14.66 -4.54
N TYR A 377 -16.05 -14.92 -5.30
CA TYR A 377 -16.22 -16.13 -6.11
C TYR A 377 -15.67 -16.00 -7.53
N ALA A 378 -15.40 -14.78 -7.98
CA ALA A 378 -14.82 -14.56 -9.29
C ALA A 378 -13.32 -14.96 -9.32
N PRO A 379 -12.81 -15.53 -10.43
CA PRO A 379 -11.41 -15.78 -10.58
C PRO A 379 -10.57 -14.50 -10.43
N PHE A 380 -9.46 -14.56 -9.72
CA PHE A 380 -8.63 -13.39 -9.39
C PHE A 380 -8.11 -12.63 -10.60
N TYR A 381 -7.81 -13.33 -11.70
CA TYR A 381 -7.34 -12.69 -12.93
C TYR A 381 -8.35 -11.68 -13.53
N LEU A 382 -9.64 -11.78 -13.18
CA LEU A 382 -10.66 -10.80 -13.57
C LEU A 382 -10.52 -9.46 -12.81
N ASN A 383 -9.72 -9.43 -11.74
CA ASN A 383 -9.35 -8.18 -11.05
C ASN A 383 -8.06 -7.54 -11.60
N ARG A 384 -7.44 -8.15 -12.65
CA ARG A 384 -6.18 -7.66 -13.19
C ARG A 384 -6.39 -6.39 -13.99
N GLU A 385 -5.98 -5.28 -13.43
CA GLU A 385 -6.10 -3.96 -14.02
C GLU A 385 -4.90 -3.07 -13.67
N ILE A 386 -4.93 -1.82 -14.12
CA ILE A 386 -3.88 -0.85 -13.78
C ILE A 386 -3.87 -0.64 -12.25
N ALA A 387 -2.70 -0.75 -11.65
CA ALA A 387 -2.50 -0.52 -10.22
C ALA A 387 -2.92 0.92 -9.82
N SER A 388 -3.57 1.08 -8.68
CA SER A 388 -4.12 2.37 -8.24
C SER A 388 -3.06 3.47 -8.08
N PHE A 389 -1.81 3.10 -7.85
CA PHE A 389 -0.67 4.01 -7.71
C PHE A 389 0.13 4.19 -9.02
N ASP A 390 -0.29 3.59 -10.14
CA ASP A 390 0.40 3.71 -11.43
C ASP A 390 0.48 5.16 -11.90
N ARG A 391 1.64 5.51 -12.44
CA ARG A 391 1.89 6.79 -13.13
C ARG A 391 2.52 6.48 -14.48
N ALA A 392 1.76 6.69 -15.57
CA ALA A 392 2.26 6.35 -16.90
C ALA A 392 3.50 7.15 -17.28
N HIS A 393 3.55 8.41 -16.90
CA HIS A 393 4.67 9.31 -17.18
C HIS A 393 5.06 10.05 -15.91
N VAL A 394 6.35 10.02 -15.60
CA VAL A 394 6.97 10.78 -14.51
C VAL A 394 8.23 11.43 -15.06
N PHE A 395 8.31 12.73 -14.96
CA PHE A 395 9.51 13.51 -15.27
C PHE A 395 9.89 14.36 -14.06
N THR A 396 11.18 14.34 -13.70
CA THR A 396 11.75 15.21 -12.67
C THR A 396 13.06 15.77 -13.17
N ALA A 397 13.26 17.05 -13.00
CA ALA A 397 14.55 17.69 -13.27
C ALA A 397 14.96 18.58 -12.09
N SER A 398 16.21 18.45 -11.66
CA SER A 398 16.85 19.32 -10.68
C SER A 398 18.07 19.99 -11.29
N TYR A 399 18.29 21.25 -10.97
CA TYR A 399 19.41 21.99 -11.49
C TYR A 399 19.90 23.04 -10.51
N VAL A 400 21.19 23.27 -10.59
CA VAL A 400 21.89 24.37 -9.90
C VAL A 400 22.79 25.05 -10.94
N TRP A 401 22.57 26.33 -11.15
CA TRP A 401 23.38 27.13 -12.07
C TRP A 401 23.93 28.34 -11.37
N GLU A 402 25.26 28.34 -11.19
CA GLU A 402 26.02 29.48 -10.77
C GLU A 402 26.28 30.37 -11.98
N ILE A 403 25.72 31.58 -11.97
CA ILE A 403 25.73 32.47 -13.12
C ILE A 403 27.13 33.09 -13.29
N PRO A 404 27.87 32.74 -14.36
CA PRO A 404 29.31 33.11 -14.47
C PRO A 404 29.55 34.48 -15.08
N PHE A 405 28.53 35.26 -15.40
CA PHE A 405 28.63 36.43 -16.28
C PHE A 405 29.43 37.59 -15.70
N ALA A 406 29.62 37.66 -14.39
CA ALA A 406 30.23 38.79 -13.71
C ALA A 406 31.56 38.50 -13.00
N HIS A 407 32.08 37.29 -13.13
CA HIS A 407 33.36 36.90 -12.48
C HIS A 407 34.57 37.73 -12.93
N HIS A 408 34.53 38.32 -14.12
CA HIS A 408 35.59 39.17 -14.67
C HIS A 408 35.46 40.66 -14.28
N LEU A 409 34.37 41.05 -13.63
CA LEU A 409 34.14 42.41 -13.18
C LEU A 409 34.93 42.69 -11.88
N THR A 410 35.11 43.99 -11.58
CA THR A 410 35.78 44.42 -10.37
C THR A 410 34.99 45.50 -9.62
N GLY A 411 35.32 45.72 -8.37
CA GLY A 411 34.72 46.79 -7.57
C GLY A 411 33.23 46.58 -7.21
N PHE A 412 32.48 47.65 -7.14
CA PHE A 412 31.07 47.62 -6.74
C PHE A 412 30.18 46.82 -7.74
N THR A 413 30.47 46.92 -9.04
CA THR A 413 29.73 46.22 -10.07
C THR A 413 29.85 44.70 -9.92
N GLN A 414 31.04 44.21 -9.60
CA GLN A 414 31.25 42.79 -9.28
C GLN A 414 30.38 42.38 -8.08
N LYS A 415 30.43 43.17 -6.98
CA LYS A 415 29.63 42.83 -5.77
C LYS A 415 28.13 42.77 -6.02
N VAL A 416 27.62 43.49 -7.00
CA VAL A 416 26.21 43.49 -7.34
C VAL A 416 25.84 42.36 -8.32
N LEU A 417 26.63 42.11 -9.34
CA LEU A 417 26.32 41.23 -10.46
C LEU A 417 26.87 39.81 -10.32
N ASP A 418 27.95 39.61 -9.55
CA ASP A 418 28.55 38.31 -9.32
C ASP A 418 27.90 37.56 -8.14
N GLY A 419 28.09 36.23 -8.07
CA GLY A 419 27.61 35.38 -6.98
C GLY A 419 26.10 35.08 -7.01
N TRP A 420 25.46 35.24 -8.15
CA TRP A 420 24.09 34.77 -8.37
C TRP A 420 24.02 33.28 -8.72
N GLN A 421 23.08 32.61 -8.13
CA GLN A 421 22.78 31.19 -8.37
C GLN A 421 21.27 31.01 -8.57
N VAL A 422 20.94 30.23 -9.57
CA VAL A 422 19.58 29.77 -9.81
C VAL A 422 19.55 28.27 -9.54
N SER A 423 18.64 27.81 -8.70
CA SER A 423 18.40 26.39 -8.49
C SER A 423 16.91 26.09 -8.54
N GLY A 424 16.54 24.91 -9.02
CA GLY A 424 15.15 24.55 -9.10
C GLY A 424 14.91 23.06 -9.24
N ILE A 425 13.65 22.71 -9.00
CA ILE A 425 13.12 21.35 -9.19
C ILE A 425 11.84 21.48 -10.01
N THR A 426 11.78 20.76 -11.13
CA THR A 426 10.57 20.64 -11.95
C THR A 426 10.09 19.21 -11.90
N SER A 427 8.80 19.00 -11.60
CA SER A 427 8.16 17.68 -11.55
C SER A 427 6.91 17.67 -12.42
N ILE A 428 6.79 16.67 -13.28
CA ILE A 428 5.63 16.44 -14.15
C ILE A 428 5.20 14.99 -14.00
N GLN A 429 3.93 14.74 -13.71
CA GLN A 429 3.41 13.39 -13.53
C GLN A 429 2.03 13.23 -14.17
N SER A 430 1.77 12.07 -14.74
CA SER A 430 0.41 11.66 -15.11
C SER A 430 -0.45 11.49 -13.87
N GLY A 431 -1.76 11.72 -14.02
CA GLY A 431 -2.73 11.46 -12.96
C GLY A 431 -2.79 9.97 -12.57
N ASN A 432 -3.23 9.73 -11.34
CA ASN A 432 -3.50 8.36 -10.86
C ASN A 432 -4.74 7.78 -11.53
N PRO A 433 -4.82 6.46 -11.66
CA PRO A 433 -6.03 5.78 -12.10
C PRO A 433 -7.19 6.03 -11.12
N LEU A 434 -8.39 6.22 -11.65
CA LEU A 434 -9.63 6.43 -10.90
C LEU A 434 -10.54 5.20 -11.04
N THR A 435 -11.05 4.73 -9.91
CA THR A 435 -12.04 3.65 -9.85
C THR A 435 -13.38 4.25 -9.43
N MET A 436 -14.40 4.05 -10.25
CA MET A 436 -15.76 4.49 -9.94
C MET A 436 -16.41 3.54 -8.96
N VAL A 437 -17.10 4.10 -7.98
CA VAL A 437 -17.79 3.35 -6.93
C VAL A 437 -19.23 3.82 -6.77
N ILE A 438 -20.04 2.96 -6.19
CA ILE A 438 -21.41 3.28 -5.78
C ILE A 438 -21.53 3.21 -4.26
N THR A 439 -22.49 3.94 -3.70
CA THR A 439 -22.85 3.81 -2.29
C THR A 439 -23.79 2.62 -2.09
N GLY A 440 -23.62 1.93 -0.96
CA GLY A 440 -24.45 0.80 -0.56
C GLY A 440 -24.08 -0.51 -1.24
N ASP A 441 -24.72 -1.58 -0.80
CA ASP A 441 -24.52 -2.96 -1.26
C ASP A 441 -25.61 -3.36 -2.25
N ARG A 442 -25.44 -3.04 -3.52
CA ARG A 442 -26.41 -3.37 -4.59
C ARG A 442 -26.43 -4.87 -4.93
N ALA A 443 -25.32 -5.56 -4.73
CA ALA A 443 -25.25 -7.00 -4.95
C ALA A 443 -25.87 -7.81 -3.79
N GLY A 444 -26.03 -7.21 -2.61
CA GLY A 444 -26.57 -7.91 -1.43
C GLY A 444 -25.59 -8.91 -0.82
N THR A 445 -24.29 -8.62 -0.91
CA THR A 445 -23.23 -9.53 -0.48
C THR A 445 -22.62 -9.18 0.88
N GLY A 446 -23.07 -8.09 1.50
CA GLY A 446 -22.48 -7.57 2.73
C GLY A 446 -21.08 -6.96 2.52
N GLY A 447 -20.65 -6.79 1.28
CA GLY A 447 -19.37 -6.23 0.92
C GLY A 447 -19.34 -4.71 0.97
N GLY A 448 -18.11 -4.14 0.88
CA GLY A 448 -17.87 -2.70 0.86
C GLY A 448 -18.28 -2.02 -0.45
N SER A 449 -17.55 -0.95 -0.81
CA SER A 449 -17.83 -0.16 -2.01
C SER A 449 -17.85 -1.01 -3.28
N GLN A 450 -18.99 -1.02 -3.96
CA GLN A 450 -19.18 -1.75 -5.22
C GLN A 450 -18.99 -0.80 -6.41
N ARG A 451 -18.98 -1.37 -7.62
CA ARG A 451 -18.79 -0.62 -8.86
C ARG A 451 -20.10 -0.39 -9.59
N PRO A 452 -20.24 0.72 -10.34
CA PRO A 452 -21.41 0.95 -11.18
C PRO A 452 -21.42 0.07 -12.44
N ASN A 453 -22.47 0.17 -13.21
CA ASN A 453 -22.44 -0.20 -14.63
C ASN A 453 -21.84 0.95 -15.44
N VAL A 454 -21.16 0.60 -16.54
CA VAL A 454 -20.70 1.53 -17.58
C VAL A 454 -21.25 1.07 -18.93
N SER A 455 -21.82 2.00 -19.68
CA SER A 455 -22.55 1.72 -20.94
C SER A 455 -21.67 1.79 -22.20
N GLY A 456 -20.44 2.32 -22.09
CA GLY A 456 -19.55 2.49 -23.23
C GLY A 456 -18.27 3.27 -22.92
N PRO A 457 -17.59 3.81 -23.94
CA PRO A 457 -16.43 4.68 -23.75
C PRO A 457 -16.78 5.87 -22.87
N ILE A 458 -15.83 6.30 -22.03
CA ILE A 458 -16.02 7.40 -21.09
C ILE A 458 -15.40 8.66 -21.69
N PRO A 459 -16.21 9.66 -22.11
CA PRO A 459 -15.67 10.96 -22.51
C PRO A 459 -14.98 11.65 -21.34
N THR A 460 -13.83 12.27 -21.60
CA THR A 460 -13.01 12.95 -20.58
C THR A 460 -12.70 14.39 -21.00
N PRO A 461 -13.61 15.34 -20.79
CA PRO A 461 -13.41 16.77 -21.13
C PRO A 461 -12.25 17.40 -20.35
N HIS A 462 -11.89 16.84 -19.19
CA HIS A 462 -10.80 17.31 -18.32
C HIS A 462 -10.99 18.76 -17.85
N THR A 463 -12.23 19.18 -17.60
CA THR A 463 -12.52 20.47 -16.97
C THR A 463 -12.69 20.34 -15.47
N GLN A 464 -12.72 21.47 -14.74
CA GLN A 464 -12.95 21.47 -13.29
C GLN A 464 -14.32 20.88 -12.93
N TYR A 465 -15.36 21.19 -13.70
CA TYR A 465 -16.74 20.80 -13.44
C TYR A 465 -17.13 19.48 -14.10
N GLU A 466 -16.35 19.03 -15.06
CA GLU A 466 -16.55 17.77 -15.77
C GLU A 466 -15.19 17.19 -16.17
N TRP A 467 -14.61 16.41 -15.27
CA TRP A 467 -13.37 15.68 -15.54
C TRP A 467 -13.62 14.51 -16.48
N PHE A 468 -14.76 13.89 -16.30
CA PHE A 468 -15.30 12.84 -17.17
C PHE A 468 -16.83 12.92 -17.20
N ASP A 469 -17.43 12.43 -18.29
CA ASP A 469 -18.88 12.33 -18.42
C ASP A 469 -19.43 11.24 -17.49
N GLY A 470 -20.17 11.67 -16.48
CA GLY A 470 -20.80 10.77 -15.50
C GLY A 470 -22.06 10.07 -16.03
N SER A 471 -22.64 10.53 -17.15
CA SER A 471 -23.92 9.99 -17.69
C SER A 471 -23.81 8.56 -18.21
N VAL A 472 -22.59 8.11 -18.55
CA VAL A 472 -22.33 6.74 -19.01
C VAL A 472 -22.39 5.71 -17.87
N PHE A 473 -22.43 6.17 -16.60
CA PHE A 473 -22.48 5.31 -15.43
C PHE A 473 -23.89 5.21 -14.87
N SER A 474 -24.25 4.01 -14.43
CA SER A 474 -25.56 3.76 -13.81
C SER A 474 -25.45 2.78 -12.63
N MET A 475 -26.45 2.82 -11.76
CA MET A 475 -26.55 1.88 -10.64
C MET A 475 -26.88 0.49 -11.17
N PRO A 476 -26.20 -0.58 -10.69
CA PRO A 476 -26.58 -1.95 -11.02
C PRO A 476 -27.98 -2.28 -10.51
N ALA A 477 -28.64 -3.25 -11.13
CA ALA A 477 -29.89 -3.79 -10.60
C ALA A 477 -29.65 -4.44 -9.22
N PRO A 478 -30.68 -4.44 -8.33
CA PRO A 478 -30.58 -5.18 -7.07
C PRO A 478 -30.17 -6.64 -7.28
N GLY A 479 -29.24 -7.14 -6.45
CA GLY A 479 -28.72 -8.49 -6.55
C GLY A 479 -27.71 -8.70 -7.67
N THR A 480 -27.15 -7.63 -8.26
CA THR A 480 -26.14 -7.76 -9.32
C THR A 480 -24.90 -6.89 -9.03
N PHE A 481 -23.76 -7.36 -9.50
CA PHE A 481 -22.53 -6.56 -9.56
C PHE A 481 -22.55 -5.65 -10.79
N GLY A 482 -21.98 -4.46 -10.68
CA GLY A 482 -21.71 -3.60 -11.84
C GLY A 482 -20.60 -4.14 -12.73
N ASN A 483 -20.67 -3.79 -14.02
CA ASN A 483 -19.70 -4.22 -15.04
C ASN A 483 -18.47 -3.30 -15.18
N ALA A 484 -18.42 -2.18 -14.45
CA ALA A 484 -17.28 -1.27 -14.52
C ALA A 484 -16.01 -1.93 -13.94
N GLY A 485 -14.90 -1.81 -14.64
CA GLY A 485 -13.58 -2.21 -14.16
C GLY A 485 -13.02 -1.27 -13.07
N ARG A 486 -11.84 -1.60 -12.54
CA ARG A 486 -11.01 -0.65 -11.78
C ARG A 486 -10.28 0.27 -12.76
N SER A 487 -9.83 1.43 -12.28
CA SER A 487 -8.81 2.23 -12.99
C SER A 487 -9.20 2.61 -14.43
N LEU A 488 -10.49 2.91 -14.66
CA LEU A 488 -11.04 3.14 -15.99
C LEU A 488 -10.49 4.38 -16.68
N ILE A 489 -10.23 5.45 -15.92
CA ILE A 489 -9.72 6.72 -16.42
C ILE A 489 -8.61 7.23 -15.51
N ARG A 490 -7.87 8.24 -15.97
CA ARG A 490 -6.86 8.92 -15.15
C ARG A 490 -7.40 10.22 -14.57
N GLY A 491 -7.07 10.47 -13.32
CA GLY A 491 -7.28 11.74 -12.65
C GLY A 491 -6.35 12.84 -13.16
N PRO A 492 -6.39 14.02 -12.53
CA PRO A 492 -5.52 15.12 -12.88
C PRO A 492 -4.04 14.79 -12.77
N GLY A 493 -3.27 15.24 -13.74
CA GLY A 493 -1.82 15.24 -13.71
C GLY A 493 -1.29 16.33 -12.79
N PHE A 494 0.02 16.39 -12.70
CA PHE A 494 0.74 17.33 -11.85
C PHE A 494 1.90 17.95 -12.63
N PHE A 495 1.99 19.29 -12.63
CA PHE A 495 3.11 20.04 -13.18
C PHE A 495 3.52 21.13 -12.19
N ASN A 496 4.64 20.94 -11.53
CA ASN A 496 5.16 21.91 -10.58
C ASN A 496 6.62 22.26 -10.88
N THR A 497 6.95 23.53 -10.68
CA THR A 497 8.34 24.03 -10.70
C THR A 497 8.55 24.90 -9.48
N ASP A 498 9.48 24.48 -8.65
CA ASP A 498 9.98 25.26 -7.54
C ASP A 498 11.33 25.85 -7.94
N LEU A 499 11.51 27.15 -7.71
CA LEU A 499 12.68 27.90 -8.15
C LEU A 499 13.23 28.75 -7.02
N SER A 500 14.53 28.73 -6.87
CA SER A 500 15.26 29.58 -5.91
C SER A 500 16.29 30.43 -6.63
N PHE A 501 16.25 31.73 -6.37
CA PHE A 501 17.28 32.67 -6.73
C PHE A 501 18.07 33.02 -5.47
N SER A 502 19.36 32.79 -5.49
CA SER A 502 20.22 33.15 -4.36
C SER A 502 21.35 34.04 -4.83
N LYS A 503 21.77 34.95 -3.97
CA LYS A 503 22.89 35.82 -4.18
C LYS A 503 23.79 35.81 -2.96
N ARG A 504 25.05 35.45 -3.15
CA ARG A 504 26.07 35.50 -2.10
C ARG A 504 27.00 36.67 -2.34
N THR A 505 27.15 37.52 -1.33
CA THR A 505 28.07 38.67 -1.35
C THR A 505 29.01 38.59 -0.16
N TYR A 506 30.32 38.65 -0.42
CA TYR A 506 31.33 38.65 0.62
C TYR A 506 31.58 40.10 1.09
N ILE A 507 31.60 40.29 2.41
CA ILE A 507 31.93 41.54 3.08
C ILE A 507 33.24 41.31 3.82
N GLY A 508 34.34 41.67 3.17
CA GLY A 508 35.69 41.29 3.63
C GLY A 508 35.93 39.78 3.46
N GLU A 509 36.85 39.23 4.25
CA GLU A 509 37.31 37.85 4.10
C GLU A 509 36.48 36.82 4.92
N LYS A 510 35.79 37.28 5.96
CA LYS A 510 35.15 36.40 6.94
C LYS A 510 33.62 36.46 6.93
N VAL A 511 33.02 37.49 6.37
CA VAL A 511 31.59 37.71 6.43
C VAL A 511 30.97 37.49 5.05
N ALA A 512 29.97 36.65 4.96
CA ALA A 512 29.18 36.45 3.75
C ALA A 512 27.68 36.72 4.04
N LEU A 513 27.08 37.55 3.20
CA LEU A 513 25.63 37.80 3.19
C LEU A 513 25.04 37.04 2.02
N GLN A 514 24.06 36.16 2.31
CA GLN A 514 23.30 35.45 1.31
C GLN A 514 21.83 35.92 1.34
N PHE A 515 21.40 36.50 0.25
CA PHE A 515 19.97 36.70 -0.04
C PHE A 515 19.42 35.48 -0.76
N ARG A 516 18.17 35.10 -0.46
CA ARG A 516 17.47 33.99 -1.10
C ARG A 516 16.02 34.38 -1.34
N ALA A 517 15.53 34.15 -2.57
CA ALA A 517 14.14 34.26 -2.94
C ALA A 517 13.70 32.90 -3.48
N GLU A 518 12.77 32.26 -2.80
CA GLU A 518 12.26 30.92 -3.12
C GLU A 518 10.80 31.01 -3.54
N PHE A 519 10.46 30.34 -4.62
CA PHE A 519 9.14 30.31 -5.22
C PHE A 519 8.72 28.85 -5.36
N PHE A 520 7.75 28.42 -4.59
CA PHE A 520 7.09 27.15 -4.75
C PHE A 520 5.92 27.32 -5.72
N ASN A 521 5.79 26.42 -6.69
CA ASN A 521 4.83 26.55 -7.78
C ASN A 521 4.95 27.93 -8.49
N ILE A 522 6.14 28.24 -9.01
CA ILE A 522 6.48 29.59 -9.56
C ILE A 522 5.51 30.04 -10.63
N PHE A 523 4.98 29.12 -11.46
CA PHE A 523 4.02 29.42 -12.53
C PHE A 523 2.61 29.63 -12.03
N ASN A 524 2.35 29.40 -10.71
CA ASN A 524 1.03 29.46 -10.09
C ASN A 524 -0.02 28.61 -10.84
N ASN A 525 0.39 27.42 -11.28
CA ASN A 525 -0.51 26.48 -11.91
C ASN A 525 -1.51 25.93 -10.88
N THR A 526 -2.78 25.89 -11.25
CA THR A 526 -3.77 25.19 -10.42
C THR A 526 -3.55 23.68 -10.54
N GLN A 527 -3.05 23.09 -9.47
CA GLN A 527 -2.72 21.67 -9.41
C GLN A 527 -3.93 20.89 -8.87
N TRP A 528 -4.84 20.47 -9.72
CA TRP A 528 -5.96 19.63 -9.32
C TRP A 528 -5.45 18.28 -8.77
N SER A 529 -6.05 17.78 -7.70
CA SER A 529 -5.55 16.60 -6.97
C SER A 529 -6.56 15.48 -6.79
N SER A 530 -7.84 15.78 -6.78
CA SER A 530 -8.91 14.80 -6.55
C SER A 530 -10.09 15.03 -7.46
N VAL A 531 -10.79 13.95 -7.81
CA VAL A 531 -12.03 13.94 -8.59
C VAL A 531 -13.05 13.07 -7.87
N GLY A 532 -14.29 13.48 -7.83
CA GLY A 532 -15.40 12.72 -7.27
C GLY A 532 -15.67 11.46 -8.10
N THR A 533 -15.57 10.28 -7.50
CA THR A 533 -15.72 8.96 -8.15
C THR A 533 -16.94 8.19 -7.71
N THR A 534 -17.77 8.75 -6.81
CA THR A 534 -18.96 8.07 -6.28
C THR A 534 -20.19 8.44 -7.08
N VAL A 535 -20.76 7.47 -7.77
CA VAL A 535 -22.00 7.65 -8.57
C VAL A 535 -23.16 8.08 -7.67
N GLY A 536 -23.91 9.09 -8.11
CA GLY A 536 -25.01 9.67 -7.34
C GLY A 536 -24.59 10.74 -6.33
N SER A 537 -23.29 11.00 -6.16
CA SER A 537 -22.79 12.13 -5.40
C SER A 537 -22.92 13.42 -6.21
N GLY A 538 -23.22 14.55 -5.57
CA GLY A 538 -23.25 15.87 -6.24
C GLY A 538 -21.92 16.33 -6.82
N THR A 539 -20.81 15.66 -6.48
CA THR A 539 -19.46 15.93 -6.99
C THR A 539 -18.96 14.87 -7.97
N PHE A 540 -19.83 13.93 -8.40
CA PHE A 540 -19.43 12.88 -9.32
C PHE A 540 -18.94 13.46 -10.66
N GLY A 541 -17.74 13.08 -11.07
CA GLY A 541 -17.10 13.61 -12.27
C GLY A 541 -16.47 14.99 -12.14
N GLN A 542 -16.55 15.64 -10.98
CA GLN A 542 -16.00 16.98 -10.76
C GLN A 542 -14.69 16.94 -9.99
N VAL A 543 -13.84 17.92 -10.22
CA VAL A 543 -12.64 18.14 -9.40
C VAL A 543 -13.05 18.62 -8.02
N THR A 544 -12.58 17.96 -6.97
CA THR A 544 -12.97 18.21 -5.58
C THR A 544 -11.88 18.83 -4.73
N ALA A 545 -10.63 18.80 -5.18
CA ALA A 545 -9.51 19.41 -4.46
C ALA A 545 -8.39 19.86 -5.39
N ALA A 546 -7.63 20.83 -4.92
CA ALA A 546 -6.39 21.30 -5.53
C ALA A 546 -5.25 21.29 -4.47
N ARG A 547 -4.00 21.29 -4.96
CA ARG A 547 -2.81 21.50 -4.13
C ARG A 547 -2.59 22.98 -3.86
N ASP A 548 -1.57 23.27 -3.06
CA ASP A 548 -1.25 24.64 -2.67
C ASP A 548 -0.94 25.56 -3.87
N PRO A 549 -1.37 26.82 -3.81
CA PRO A 549 -1.02 27.83 -4.80
C PRO A 549 0.47 28.19 -4.68
N ARG A 550 0.92 29.16 -5.49
CA ARG A 550 2.27 29.68 -5.37
C ARG A 550 2.53 30.27 -3.98
N ILE A 551 3.63 29.82 -3.37
CA ILE A 551 4.16 30.35 -2.11
C ILE A 551 5.51 31.01 -2.42
N THR A 552 5.73 32.20 -1.88
CA THR A 552 7.01 32.92 -2.00
C THR A 552 7.62 33.10 -0.62
N GLN A 553 8.89 32.77 -0.51
CA GLN A 553 9.66 32.95 0.71
C GLN A 553 10.92 33.76 0.41
N LEU A 554 11.19 34.77 1.24
CA LEU A 554 12.42 35.56 1.18
C LEU A 554 13.25 35.28 2.43
N GLY A 555 14.54 35.10 2.26
CA GLY A 555 15.49 34.82 3.33
C GLY A 555 16.75 35.66 3.22
N LEU A 556 17.30 36.06 4.36
CA LEU A 556 18.60 36.70 4.46
C LEU A 556 19.42 35.95 5.50
N HIS A 557 20.57 35.45 5.09
CA HIS A 557 21.46 34.68 5.95
C HIS A 557 22.85 35.34 6.00
N LEU A 558 23.29 35.66 7.22
CA LEU A 558 24.64 36.21 7.48
C LEU A 558 25.51 35.11 8.08
N THR A 559 26.63 34.87 7.45
CA THR A 559 27.67 33.95 7.94
C THR A 559 28.91 34.75 8.30
N PHE A 560 29.48 34.50 9.50
CA PHE A 560 30.67 35.21 10.01
C PHE A 560 31.63 34.23 10.66
#